data_8ae4735217cd677a840142e5afdb0c80
#
_entry.id   8ae4735217cd677a840142e5afdb0c80
#
_cell.length_a   1.000
_cell.length_b   1.000
_cell.length_c   1.000
_cell.angle_alpha   90.00
_cell.angle_beta   90.00
_cell.angle_gamma   90.00
#
_symmetry.space_group_name_H-M   'P 1'
#
loop_
_entity.id
_entity.type
_entity.pdbx_description
1 polymer ?
#
loop_
_entity_poly.entity_id
_entity_poly.type
_entity_poly.pdbx_seq_one_letter_code
_entity_poly.pdbx_strand_id
1 'polypeptide(L)'
;MRRSLLAVAILVALVASMAPAGARPLTKPKLAKTEQLNPGPASFRSANLDYVATLPIDSPGVGANVVQVGAQKRLYVTGVQSLTIYDVTKPASPMVLGRLELPNWENEDVTVSADGKTVLISEFTGTYMHVIQVDDGPNGTLIPKPVGFSPLDNGHIVTCIDTACDWVYGSEGSIIDLRDKTKPTHLAQGWAAQLKLPSNGHNIEVITPSTCTYTDGIPSCTGGIVSADVTPVTILNVADPTKPTIITQSIKKEMDARKTAYQHNNMIPLAEQYLPRVTPEEIADPNLRPGEVMLSNGETNFTRTCNTGSGPFTTYSAKSWKEGQPMQVLDVLRPVSGQYSNGDPAVNAIGCSGHWFDWQQDAAGNYTVAGAWYEHGTRVLKVDAKTGKISQVGFYQPVVGSASAAHWVDSEYIYTIDYERGIDILKYKEAAPVPTTEEIDASWLANVGKVSATASAERFICKLAQDGKPSLLR
;
A
#
# COMPACT_ATOMS: atom_id res chain seq x y z
N MET A 1 38.56 25.51 6.93
CA MET A 1 38.76 24.06 6.82
C MET A 1 38.87 23.28 8.15
N ARG A 2 38.69 23.85 9.35
CA ARG A 2 38.77 23.13 10.64
C ARG A 2 37.45 22.90 11.37
N ARG A 3 36.32 23.37 10.84
CA ARG A 3 34.98 23.19 11.46
C ARG A 3 34.15 22.02 10.90
N SER A 4 34.49 21.50 9.71
CA SER A 4 33.78 20.39 9.07
C SER A 4 34.18 18.99 9.55
N LEU A 5 35.37 18.85 10.17
CA LEU A 5 35.86 17.55 10.64
C LEU A 5 35.28 17.14 12.02
N LEU A 6 34.75 18.10 12.79
CA LEU A 6 34.18 17.82 14.12
C LEU A 6 32.74 17.30 14.02
N ALA A 7 31.99 17.71 13.00
CA ALA A 7 30.62 17.25 12.79
C ALA A 7 30.56 15.77 12.35
N VAL A 8 31.50 15.34 11.48
CA VAL A 8 31.58 13.96 11.01
C VAL A 8 31.97 12.99 12.12
N ALA A 9 32.87 13.43 13.03
CA ALA A 9 33.29 12.57 14.15
C ALA A 9 32.17 12.35 15.19
N ILE A 10 31.27 13.29 15.39
CA ILE A 10 30.13 13.17 16.32
C ILE A 10 29.05 12.27 15.72
N LEU A 11 28.81 12.32 14.41
CA LEU A 11 27.83 11.45 13.73
C LEU A 11 28.27 9.97 13.76
N VAL A 12 29.55 9.69 13.53
CA VAL A 12 30.10 8.33 13.58
C VAL A 12 30.08 7.75 15.01
N ALA A 13 30.25 8.60 16.04
CA ALA A 13 30.18 8.14 17.44
C ALA A 13 28.75 7.83 17.90
N LEU A 14 27.72 8.50 17.33
CA LEU A 14 26.32 8.21 17.67
C LEU A 14 25.82 6.92 16.99
N VAL A 15 26.31 6.58 15.79
CA VAL A 15 25.94 5.34 15.10
C VAL A 15 26.59 4.11 15.76
N ALA A 16 27.77 4.26 16.34
CA ALA A 16 28.48 3.16 17.01
C ALA A 16 27.88 2.76 18.38
N SER A 17 26.96 3.55 18.95
CA SER A 17 26.34 3.27 20.24
C SER A 17 24.95 2.65 20.17
N MET A 18 24.38 2.45 18.98
CA MET A 18 23.15 1.69 18.80
C MET A 18 23.47 0.19 18.75
N ALA A 19 23.68 -0.40 19.92
CA ALA A 19 23.65 -1.86 20.03
C ALA A 19 22.26 -2.33 19.54
N PRO A 20 22.17 -3.40 18.74
CA PRO A 20 20.88 -3.91 18.29
C PRO A 20 20.04 -4.21 19.53
N ALA A 21 18.86 -3.60 19.61
CA ALA A 21 17.89 -3.93 20.64
C ALA A 21 17.59 -5.42 20.50
N GLY A 22 18.08 -6.22 21.44
CA GLY A 22 17.90 -7.66 21.39
C GLY A 22 16.41 -7.99 21.35
N ALA A 23 16.02 -8.84 20.40
CA ALA A 23 14.66 -9.35 20.34
C ALA A 23 14.29 -9.95 21.70
N ARG A 24 13.33 -9.35 22.41
CA ARG A 24 12.83 -9.93 23.65
C ARG A 24 12.20 -11.29 23.32
N PRO A 25 12.57 -12.37 24.02
CA PRO A 25 11.91 -13.65 23.82
C PRO A 25 10.42 -13.46 24.10
N LEU A 26 9.60 -13.71 23.08
CA LEU A 26 8.15 -13.70 23.23
C LEU A 26 7.78 -14.83 24.20
N THR A 27 7.36 -14.48 25.40
CA THR A 27 6.57 -15.39 26.24
C THR A 27 5.34 -15.77 25.42
N LYS A 28 4.97 -17.07 25.43
CA LYS A 28 3.85 -17.66 24.66
C LYS A 28 2.86 -16.61 24.17
N PRO A 29 2.56 -16.50 22.86
CA PRO A 29 1.62 -15.52 22.38
C PRO A 29 0.32 -15.73 23.18
N LYS A 30 0.00 -14.80 24.08
CA LYS A 30 -1.35 -14.69 24.57
C LYS A 30 -2.14 -14.35 23.30
N LEU A 31 -3.08 -15.23 22.93
CA LEU A 31 -4.15 -14.86 22.04
C LEU A 31 -4.54 -13.44 22.45
N ALA A 32 -4.34 -12.48 21.54
CA ALA A 32 -5.00 -11.21 21.69
C ALA A 32 -6.48 -11.62 21.80
N LYS A 33 -7.03 -11.61 23.01
CA LYS A 33 -8.46 -11.69 23.17
C LYS A 33 -8.93 -10.55 22.30
N THR A 34 -9.64 -10.86 21.23
CA THR A 34 -10.45 -9.89 20.53
C THR A 34 -11.41 -9.42 21.61
N GLU A 35 -11.02 -8.38 22.34
CA GLU A 35 -11.98 -7.62 23.11
C GLU A 35 -12.88 -7.03 22.05
N GLN A 36 -13.98 -7.70 21.79
CA GLN A 36 -15.07 -7.12 21.05
C GLN A 36 -15.39 -5.81 21.76
N LEU A 37 -14.87 -4.71 21.21
CA LEU A 37 -15.36 -3.39 21.57
C LEU A 37 -16.84 -3.41 21.17
N ASN A 38 -17.71 -3.73 22.10
CA ASN A 38 -19.13 -3.79 21.91
C ASN A 38 -19.70 -2.41 22.25
N PRO A 39 -20.27 -1.69 21.28
CA PRO A 39 -20.80 -2.14 19.99
C PRO A 39 -19.92 -1.86 18.76
N GLY A 40 -18.64 -1.83 18.85
CA GLY A 40 -17.72 -1.38 17.82
C GLY A 40 -17.61 0.16 17.76
N PRO A 41 -16.67 0.71 16.98
CA PRO A 41 -16.53 2.14 16.86
C PRO A 41 -17.75 2.75 16.19
N ALA A 42 -18.08 3.98 16.56
CA ALA A 42 -19.03 4.76 15.79
C ALA A 42 -18.54 4.86 14.36
N SER A 43 -19.34 4.37 13.43
CA SER A 43 -18.95 4.29 12.02
C SER A 43 -20.16 4.38 11.11
N PHE A 44 -19.92 4.86 9.90
CA PHE A 44 -20.83 4.73 8.78
C PHE A 44 -20.42 3.52 7.96
N ARG A 45 -21.36 2.73 7.50
CA ARG A 45 -21.07 1.58 6.65
C ARG A 45 -22.27 1.20 5.80
N SER A 46 -21.98 0.63 4.65
CA SER A 46 -22.98 -0.01 3.81
C SER A 46 -23.42 -1.35 4.42
N ALA A 47 -24.62 -1.80 4.04
CA ALA A 47 -25.21 -3.04 4.58
C ALA A 47 -24.39 -4.31 4.23
N ASN A 48 -23.56 -4.24 3.22
CA ASN A 48 -22.71 -5.33 2.76
C ASN A 48 -21.31 -5.36 3.37
N LEU A 49 -21.01 -4.46 4.31
CA LEU A 49 -19.77 -4.47 5.08
C LEU A 49 -20.08 -4.56 6.57
N ASP A 50 -19.69 -5.68 7.18
CA ASP A 50 -19.74 -5.85 8.63
C ASP A 50 -18.39 -5.50 9.24
N TYR A 51 -18.42 -4.73 10.33
CA TYR A 51 -17.28 -4.62 11.22
C TYR A 51 -17.18 -5.88 12.09
N VAL A 52 -16.00 -6.48 12.12
CA VAL A 52 -15.73 -7.70 12.90
C VAL A 52 -14.97 -7.37 14.17
N ALA A 53 -13.83 -6.70 14.04
CA ALA A 53 -12.97 -6.34 15.16
C ALA A 53 -11.95 -5.27 14.75
N THR A 54 -11.31 -4.65 15.74
CA THR A 54 -10.06 -3.90 15.55
C THR A 54 -8.98 -4.61 16.35
N LEU A 55 -7.84 -4.88 15.69
CA LEU A 55 -6.63 -5.31 16.37
C LEU A 55 -5.86 -4.05 16.75
N PRO A 56 -5.66 -3.80 18.04
CA PRO A 56 -4.79 -2.71 18.47
C PRO A 56 -3.35 -3.05 18.10
N ILE A 57 -2.64 -2.06 17.62
CA ILE A 57 -1.18 -2.10 17.46
C ILE A 57 -0.55 -1.12 18.42
N ASP A 58 0.68 -1.40 18.84
CA ASP A 58 1.36 -0.60 19.88
C ASP A 58 1.82 0.77 19.38
N SER A 59 1.71 1.03 18.10
CA SER A 59 2.00 2.30 17.44
C SER A 59 1.05 2.50 16.26
N PRO A 60 0.84 3.72 15.78
CA PRO A 60 0.05 3.94 14.57
C PRO A 60 0.46 2.97 13.46
N GLY A 61 -0.52 2.30 12.85
CA GLY A 61 -0.31 1.43 11.70
C GLY A 61 -0.08 2.27 10.46
N VAL A 62 0.93 1.93 9.68
CA VAL A 62 1.30 2.74 8.53
C VAL A 62 1.08 1.96 7.24
N GLY A 63 1.78 0.86 7.05
CA GLY A 63 1.68 0.03 5.86
C GLY A 63 1.53 -1.44 6.18
N ALA A 64 1.13 -2.22 5.19
CA ALA A 64 1.03 -3.66 5.33
C ALA A 64 1.20 -4.38 4.00
N ASN A 65 1.51 -5.68 4.09
CA ASN A 65 1.50 -6.59 2.95
C ASN A 65 0.98 -7.96 3.37
N VAL A 66 0.19 -8.60 2.50
CA VAL A 66 -0.36 -9.94 2.71
C VAL A 66 0.35 -10.92 1.80
N VAL A 67 1.03 -11.90 2.38
CA VAL A 67 1.83 -12.88 1.63
C VAL A 67 1.37 -14.30 1.92
N GLN A 68 1.20 -15.11 0.89
CA GLN A 68 0.92 -16.55 1.01
C GLN A 68 2.25 -17.29 1.15
N VAL A 69 2.51 -17.91 2.30
CA VAL A 69 3.73 -18.69 2.57
C VAL A 69 3.34 -20.14 2.83
N GLY A 70 3.46 -20.98 1.82
CA GLY A 70 2.95 -22.36 1.89
C GLY A 70 1.45 -22.38 2.15
N ALA A 71 1.02 -23.07 3.21
CA ALA A 71 -0.39 -23.12 3.61
C ALA A 71 -0.82 -21.93 4.53
N GLN A 72 0.12 -21.11 4.95
CA GLN A 72 -0.12 -20.00 5.88
C GLN A 72 -0.23 -18.67 5.13
N LYS A 73 -1.25 -17.90 5.43
CA LYS A 73 -1.36 -16.51 4.97
C LYS A 73 -0.87 -15.59 6.07
N ARG A 74 0.11 -14.75 5.75
CA ARG A 74 0.76 -13.85 6.69
C ARG A 74 0.49 -12.40 6.33
N LEU A 75 0.18 -11.59 7.34
CA LEU A 75 0.10 -10.14 7.23
C LEU A 75 1.31 -9.53 7.93
N TYR A 76 2.08 -8.76 7.20
CA TYR A 76 3.21 -7.98 7.72
C TYR A 76 2.73 -6.53 7.85
N VAL A 77 2.84 -5.97 9.05
CA VAL A 77 2.36 -4.61 9.33
C VAL A 77 3.49 -3.79 9.92
N THR A 78 3.76 -2.66 9.33
CA THR A 78 4.61 -1.63 9.94
C THR A 78 3.78 -0.66 10.76
N GLY A 79 4.30 -0.36 11.94
CA GLY A 79 3.90 0.80 12.71
C GLY A 79 5.11 1.71 12.87
N VAL A 80 4.92 2.91 13.42
CA VAL A 80 5.99 3.90 13.64
C VAL A 80 7.19 3.35 14.44
N GLN A 81 6.98 2.30 15.24
CA GLN A 81 8.02 1.74 16.11
C GLN A 81 8.16 0.22 16.02
N SER A 82 7.51 -0.42 15.06
CA SER A 82 7.53 -1.87 14.99
C SER A 82 7.21 -2.44 13.62
N LEU A 83 7.70 -3.65 13.37
CA LEU A 83 7.15 -4.60 12.41
C LEU A 83 6.45 -5.71 13.20
N THR A 84 5.19 -6.00 12.89
CA THR A 84 4.44 -7.12 13.46
C THR A 84 3.97 -8.05 12.35
N ILE A 85 4.14 -9.36 12.56
CA ILE A 85 3.74 -10.39 11.60
C ILE A 85 2.60 -11.19 12.23
N TYR A 86 1.49 -11.30 11.51
CA TYR A 86 0.31 -12.05 11.93
C TYR A 86 0.08 -13.26 11.03
N ASP A 87 -0.40 -14.36 11.61
CA ASP A 87 -1.09 -15.41 10.87
C ASP A 87 -2.54 -14.97 10.67
N VAL A 88 -2.93 -14.79 9.43
CA VAL A 88 -4.29 -14.41 9.01
C VAL A 88 -4.97 -15.51 8.19
N THR A 89 -4.45 -16.74 8.24
CA THR A 89 -5.05 -17.91 7.58
C THR A 89 -6.51 -18.13 8.03
N LYS A 90 -6.82 -17.71 9.27
CA LYS A 90 -8.19 -17.63 9.79
C LYS A 90 -8.54 -16.14 10.00
N PRO A 91 -9.10 -15.48 8.99
CA PRO A 91 -9.23 -14.02 9.02
C PRO A 91 -10.06 -13.45 10.17
N ALA A 92 -11.01 -14.20 10.72
CA ALA A 92 -11.77 -13.76 11.89
C ALA A 92 -11.02 -13.90 13.22
N SER A 93 -9.83 -14.55 13.21
CA SER A 93 -9.07 -14.87 14.44
C SER A 93 -7.57 -14.83 14.18
N PRO A 94 -7.01 -13.68 13.82
CA PRO A 94 -5.59 -13.55 13.53
C PRO A 94 -4.73 -13.81 14.78
N MET A 95 -3.50 -14.29 14.57
CA MET A 95 -2.55 -14.57 15.63
C MET A 95 -1.22 -13.88 15.36
N VAL A 96 -0.59 -13.27 16.37
CA VAL A 96 0.76 -12.73 16.24
C VAL A 96 1.75 -13.89 16.12
N LEU A 97 2.55 -13.88 15.06
CA LEU A 97 3.64 -14.83 14.84
C LEU A 97 4.98 -14.28 15.30
N GLY A 98 5.24 -13.01 15.07
CA GLY A 98 6.50 -12.38 15.41
C GLY A 98 6.40 -10.87 15.48
N ARG A 99 7.34 -10.25 16.16
CA ARG A 99 7.43 -8.80 16.28
C ARG A 99 8.88 -8.37 16.41
N LEU A 100 9.20 -7.25 15.78
CA LEU A 100 10.46 -6.53 15.91
C LEU A 100 10.18 -5.09 16.30
N GLU A 101 10.76 -4.63 17.39
CA GLU A 101 10.80 -3.20 17.70
C GLU A 101 11.86 -2.57 16.81
N LEU A 102 11.43 -1.65 15.97
CA LEU A 102 12.26 -0.95 15.01
C LEU A 102 11.75 0.48 14.90
N PRO A 103 12.54 1.47 15.33
CA PRO A 103 12.20 2.86 15.07
C PRO A 103 12.09 3.06 13.56
N ASN A 104 10.90 3.39 13.13
CA ASN A 104 10.57 3.60 11.74
C ASN A 104 9.57 4.73 11.66
N TRP A 105 9.93 5.77 10.95
CA TRP A 105 9.02 6.86 10.68
C TRP A 105 8.34 6.58 9.36
N GLU A 106 7.08 6.19 9.42
CA GLU A 106 6.19 6.06 8.28
C GLU A 106 6.78 5.24 7.10
N ASN A 107 6.59 3.93 7.13
CA ASN A 107 6.79 3.06 5.99
C ASN A 107 5.41 2.65 5.47
N GLU A 108 4.98 3.23 4.38
CA GLU A 108 3.63 3.04 3.83
C GLU A 108 3.46 1.70 3.12
N ASP A 109 4.53 1.11 2.62
CA ASP A 109 4.49 -0.21 1.98
C ASP A 109 5.58 -1.12 2.56
N VAL A 110 5.14 -2.28 3.01
CA VAL A 110 6.02 -3.32 3.54
C VAL A 110 6.35 -4.29 2.44
N THR A 111 7.50 -4.13 1.84
CA THR A 111 7.94 -5.09 0.82
C THR A 111 8.40 -6.40 1.45
N VAL A 112 7.86 -7.51 0.97
CA VAL A 112 8.12 -8.86 1.48
C VAL A 112 8.45 -9.79 0.32
N SER A 113 9.53 -10.58 0.44
CA SER A 113 9.84 -11.63 -0.55
C SER A 113 8.74 -12.71 -0.61
N ALA A 114 8.60 -13.38 -1.75
CA ALA A 114 7.56 -14.39 -1.96
C ALA A 114 7.59 -15.54 -0.94
N ASP A 115 8.76 -15.85 -0.37
CA ASP A 115 8.91 -16.86 0.68
C ASP A 115 8.67 -16.33 2.10
N GLY A 116 8.39 -15.04 2.24
CA GLY A 116 8.13 -14.36 3.51
C GLY A 116 9.35 -14.19 4.40
N LYS A 117 10.57 -14.40 3.88
CA LYS A 117 11.79 -14.41 4.70
C LYS A 117 12.58 -13.11 4.66
N THR A 118 12.43 -12.31 3.62
CA THR A 118 13.07 -10.99 3.51
C THR A 118 12.00 -9.91 3.58
N VAL A 119 12.17 -8.96 4.47
CA VAL A 119 11.29 -7.80 4.60
C VAL A 119 12.13 -6.54 4.46
N LEU A 120 11.69 -5.62 3.65
CA LEU A 120 12.31 -4.31 3.47
C LEU A 120 11.41 -3.23 4.06
N ILE A 121 12.03 -2.32 4.80
CA ILE A 121 11.36 -1.17 5.39
C ILE A 121 12.21 0.05 5.10
N SER A 122 11.71 0.95 4.25
CA SER A 122 12.29 2.28 4.05
C SER A 122 11.63 3.29 4.97
N GLU A 123 12.30 4.37 5.24
CA GLU A 123 11.78 5.45 6.08
C GLU A 123 11.15 6.54 5.20
N PHE A 124 10.21 7.30 5.74
CA PHE A 124 9.43 8.33 5.03
C PHE A 124 10.26 9.25 4.12
N THR A 125 11.42 9.69 4.58
CA THR A 125 12.29 10.58 3.80
C THR A 125 13.19 9.85 2.81
N GLY A 126 13.10 8.50 2.75
CA GLY A 126 13.94 7.66 1.89
C GLY A 126 15.40 7.58 2.32
N THR A 127 15.77 8.22 3.43
CA THR A 127 17.18 8.36 3.83
C THR A 127 17.83 7.07 4.33
N TYR A 128 17.04 6.05 4.64
CA TYR A 128 17.57 4.73 4.98
C TYR A 128 16.58 3.60 4.68
N MET A 129 17.11 2.40 4.56
CA MET A 129 16.34 1.17 4.42
C MET A 129 16.91 0.09 5.33
N HIS A 130 16.03 -0.60 6.05
CA HIS A 130 16.34 -1.81 6.79
C HIS A 130 16.06 -3.06 5.96
N VAL A 131 16.98 -4.01 5.99
CA VAL A 131 16.77 -5.36 5.49
C VAL A 131 16.58 -6.28 6.69
N ILE A 132 15.42 -6.89 6.79
CA ILE A 132 15.02 -7.75 7.90
C ILE A 132 14.91 -9.18 7.38
N GLN A 133 15.58 -10.10 8.05
CA GLN A 133 15.40 -11.53 7.85
C GLN A 133 14.40 -12.06 8.85
N VAL A 134 13.50 -12.94 8.40
CA VAL A 134 12.49 -13.60 9.22
C VAL A 134 12.83 -15.07 9.30
N ASP A 135 13.29 -15.51 10.46
CA ASP A 135 13.62 -16.90 10.74
C ASP A 135 12.44 -17.63 11.40
N ASP A 136 12.39 -18.92 11.22
CA ASP A 136 11.45 -19.77 11.94
C ASP A 136 11.86 -19.87 13.41
N GLY A 137 10.92 -19.62 14.29
CA GLY A 137 11.07 -19.75 15.74
C GLY A 137 10.41 -21.01 16.31
N PRO A 138 10.52 -21.25 17.60
CA PRO A 138 9.89 -22.39 18.26
C PRO A 138 8.36 -22.26 18.22
N ASN A 139 7.68 -23.41 18.15
CA ASN A 139 6.20 -23.52 18.17
C ASN A 139 5.48 -22.73 17.08
N GLY A 140 6.09 -22.57 15.91
CA GLY A 140 5.50 -21.86 14.77
C GLY A 140 5.53 -20.33 14.89
N THR A 141 6.31 -19.79 15.83
CA THR A 141 6.59 -18.35 15.88
C THR A 141 7.60 -17.95 14.82
N LEU A 142 7.70 -16.65 14.56
CA LEU A 142 8.69 -16.07 13.66
C LEU A 142 9.61 -15.11 14.43
N ILE A 143 10.86 -15.05 14.00
CA ILE A 143 11.88 -14.21 14.61
C ILE A 143 12.40 -13.23 13.55
N PRO A 144 11.74 -12.06 13.39
CA PRO A 144 12.27 -11.02 12.53
C PRO A 144 13.50 -10.36 13.17
N LYS A 145 14.56 -10.19 12.39
CA LYS A 145 15.82 -9.56 12.85
C LYS A 145 16.42 -8.69 11.74
N PRO A 146 16.93 -7.49 12.03
CA PRO A 146 17.65 -6.70 11.05
C PRO A 146 18.97 -7.40 10.71
N VAL A 147 19.28 -7.52 9.43
CA VAL A 147 20.51 -8.13 8.93
C VAL A 147 21.31 -7.20 8.04
N GLY A 148 20.66 -6.22 7.40
CA GLY A 148 21.29 -5.24 6.54
C GLY A 148 20.71 -3.85 6.74
N PHE A 149 21.47 -2.85 6.34
CA PHE A 149 21.09 -1.45 6.43
C PHE A 149 21.70 -0.67 5.26
N SER A 150 20.89 0.14 4.57
CA SER A 150 21.34 1.10 3.60
C SER A 150 21.12 2.52 4.14
N PRO A 151 22.17 3.33 4.35
CA PRO A 151 22.06 4.72 4.76
C PRO A 151 21.93 5.68 3.57
N LEU A 152 21.72 5.16 2.37
CA LEU A 152 21.61 5.95 1.14
C LEU A 152 20.16 6.26 0.84
N ASP A 153 19.94 7.21 -0.05
CA ASP A 153 18.63 7.52 -0.58
C ASP A 153 18.05 6.33 -1.35
N ASN A 154 17.05 5.71 -0.77
CA ASN A 154 16.42 4.51 -1.29
C ASN A 154 15.06 4.82 -1.93
N GLY A 155 14.52 6.01 -1.67
CA GLY A 155 13.14 6.38 -1.97
C GLY A 155 12.21 6.10 -0.81
N HIS A 156 11.07 6.78 -0.82
CA HIS A 156 10.01 6.64 0.17
C HIS A 156 9.53 5.19 0.29
N ILE A 157 9.37 4.52 -0.85
CA ILE A 157 9.03 3.11 -0.96
C ILE A 157 10.13 2.37 -1.71
N VAL A 158 10.39 1.14 -1.28
CA VAL A 158 11.32 0.22 -1.93
C VAL A 158 10.61 -1.08 -2.24
N THR A 159 10.81 -1.61 -3.44
CA THR A 159 10.06 -2.78 -3.93
C THR A 159 10.99 -3.84 -4.47
N CYS A 160 10.81 -5.09 -3.99
CA CYS A 160 11.47 -6.26 -4.58
C CYS A 160 10.90 -6.53 -5.97
N ILE A 161 11.69 -6.40 -7.01
CA ILE A 161 11.22 -6.63 -8.38
C ILE A 161 11.34 -8.09 -8.82
N ASP A 162 11.96 -8.92 -8.03
CA ASP A 162 12.05 -10.37 -8.23
C ASP A 162 11.59 -11.15 -7.01
N THR A 163 11.29 -12.43 -7.20
CA THR A 163 10.71 -13.29 -6.16
C THR A 163 11.63 -13.55 -4.97
N ALA A 164 12.95 -13.49 -5.18
CA ALA A 164 13.97 -13.70 -4.15
C ALA A 164 14.32 -12.40 -3.40
N CYS A 165 13.82 -11.27 -3.89
CA CYS A 165 14.21 -9.94 -3.42
C CYS A 165 15.73 -9.69 -3.53
N ASP A 166 16.34 -10.17 -4.61
CA ASP A 166 17.74 -9.93 -4.92
C ASP A 166 17.98 -8.57 -5.58
N TRP A 167 16.93 -8.04 -6.21
CA TRP A 167 16.93 -6.74 -6.83
C TRP A 167 15.77 -5.90 -6.30
N VAL A 168 16.08 -4.66 -5.94
CA VAL A 168 15.14 -3.72 -5.37
C VAL A 168 15.17 -2.41 -6.14
N TYR A 169 13.98 -1.88 -6.42
CA TYR A 169 13.83 -0.54 -6.96
C TYR A 169 13.28 0.39 -5.88
N GLY A 170 13.95 1.51 -5.68
CA GLY A 170 13.44 2.59 -4.86
C GLY A 170 12.57 3.54 -5.68
N SER A 171 11.49 4.03 -5.10
CA SER A 171 10.52 4.87 -5.79
C SER A 171 11.12 6.15 -6.38
N GLU A 172 12.17 6.70 -5.77
CA GLU A 172 12.88 7.88 -6.27
C GLU A 172 13.95 7.59 -7.34
N GLY A 173 14.01 6.36 -7.83
CA GLY A 173 14.80 6.04 -8.99
C GLY A 173 16.04 5.19 -8.76
N SER A 174 16.28 4.70 -7.56
CA SER A 174 17.43 3.84 -7.24
C SER A 174 17.24 2.41 -7.71
N ILE A 175 18.34 1.71 -7.97
CA ILE A 175 18.43 0.25 -8.14
C ILE A 175 19.39 -0.28 -7.09
N ILE A 176 18.96 -1.24 -6.30
CA ILE A 176 19.68 -1.78 -5.17
C ILE A 176 19.91 -3.28 -5.40
N ASP A 177 21.15 -3.71 -5.34
CA ASP A 177 21.58 -5.10 -5.33
C ASP A 177 21.51 -5.63 -3.89
N LEU A 178 20.63 -6.60 -3.64
CA LEU A 178 20.41 -7.27 -2.37
C LEU A 178 20.76 -8.76 -2.40
N ARG A 179 21.56 -9.23 -3.35
CA ARG A 179 22.02 -10.63 -3.36
C ARG A 179 22.80 -10.99 -2.10
N ASP A 180 23.50 -10.02 -1.53
CA ASP A 180 23.97 -10.08 -0.12
C ASP A 180 23.04 -9.21 0.75
N LYS A 181 22.10 -9.85 1.42
CA LYS A 181 21.11 -9.17 2.29
C LYS A 181 21.75 -8.37 3.43
N THR A 182 22.99 -8.69 3.80
CA THR A 182 23.72 -7.97 4.86
C THR A 182 24.40 -6.71 4.36
N LYS A 183 24.53 -6.55 3.04
CA LYS A 183 25.28 -5.47 2.41
C LYS A 183 24.55 -4.90 1.19
N PRO A 184 23.44 -4.18 1.38
CA PRO A 184 22.77 -3.49 0.28
C PRO A 184 23.73 -2.62 -0.52
N THR A 185 23.70 -2.73 -1.84
CA THR A 185 24.61 -1.99 -2.72
C THR A 185 23.86 -1.28 -3.82
N HIS A 186 23.92 0.05 -3.86
CA HIS A 186 23.32 0.85 -4.92
C HIS A 186 24.13 0.76 -6.21
N LEU A 187 23.45 0.62 -7.34
CA LEU A 187 24.08 0.81 -8.64
C LEU A 187 24.44 2.29 -8.84
N ALA A 188 25.50 2.54 -9.59
CA ALA A 188 25.97 3.89 -9.88
C ALA A 188 24.93 4.75 -10.63
N GLN A 189 24.03 4.12 -11.38
CA GLN A 189 22.91 4.76 -12.04
C GLN A 189 21.63 3.96 -11.72
N GLY A 190 20.68 4.61 -11.05
CA GLY A 190 19.37 4.04 -10.82
C GLY A 190 18.47 4.06 -12.06
N TRP A 191 17.31 3.46 -11.97
CA TRP A 191 16.38 3.31 -13.10
C TRP A 191 15.89 4.65 -13.65
N ALA A 192 15.58 5.63 -12.81
CA ALA A 192 15.12 6.94 -13.29
C ALA A 192 16.21 7.67 -14.09
N ALA A 193 17.46 7.65 -13.61
CA ALA A 193 18.57 8.28 -14.29
C ALA A 193 18.89 7.61 -15.63
N GLN A 194 18.85 6.27 -15.70
CA GLN A 194 19.08 5.52 -16.95
C GLN A 194 18.00 5.86 -17.99
N LEU A 195 16.75 6.02 -17.55
CA LEU A 195 15.61 6.28 -18.43
C LEU A 195 15.32 7.77 -18.66
N LYS A 196 16.09 8.65 -18.01
CA LYS A 196 15.89 10.11 -18.03
C LYS A 196 14.48 10.52 -17.56
N LEU A 197 13.97 9.81 -16.58
CA LEU A 197 12.71 10.09 -15.91
C LEU A 197 12.92 10.98 -14.68
N PRO A 198 11.90 11.67 -14.20
CA PRO A 198 11.96 12.35 -12.90
C PRO A 198 12.30 11.35 -11.77
N SER A 199 13.04 11.82 -10.77
CA SER A 199 13.41 11.03 -9.58
C SER A 199 12.53 11.37 -8.38
N ASN A 200 11.27 11.67 -8.60
CA ASN A 200 10.29 12.03 -7.58
C ASN A 200 9.09 11.08 -7.60
N GLY A 201 9.34 9.82 -7.93
CA GLY A 201 8.32 8.78 -7.85
C GLY A 201 7.95 8.49 -6.40
N HIS A 202 6.72 8.05 -6.19
CA HIS A 202 6.22 7.70 -4.87
C HIS A 202 6.13 6.18 -4.68
N ASN A 203 5.77 5.44 -5.71
CA ASN A 203 5.57 4.01 -5.65
C ASN A 203 6.17 3.26 -6.86
N ILE A 204 6.61 2.04 -6.61
CA ILE A 204 6.92 1.03 -7.62
C ILE A 204 6.06 -0.19 -7.34
N GLU A 205 5.24 -0.61 -8.29
CA GLU A 205 4.38 -1.78 -8.14
C GLU A 205 4.78 -2.89 -9.11
N VAL A 206 4.85 -4.11 -8.62
CA VAL A 206 5.22 -5.27 -9.43
C VAL A 206 3.99 -5.85 -10.12
N ILE A 207 3.95 -5.73 -11.45
CA ILE A 207 2.90 -6.34 -12.26
C ILE A 207 3.23 -7.81 -12.52
N THR A 208 4.47 -8.10 -12.89
CA THR A 208 4.99 -9.45 -13.04
C THR A 208 6.40 -9.49 -12.48
N PRO A 209 6.67 -10.31 -11.46
CA PRO A 209 8.00 -10.37 -10.88
C PRO A 209 9.02 -10.91 -11.88
N SER A 210 10.25 -10.45 -11.76
CA SER A 210 11.39 -11.02 -12.46
C SER A 210 11.77 -12.36 -11.84
N THR A 211 12.14 -13.33 -12.66
CA THR A 211 12.71 -14.60 -12.20
C THR A 211 14.13 -14.71 -12.76
N CYS A 212 15.10 -14.60 -11.88
CA CYS A 212 16.51 -14.55 -12.27
C CYS A 212 17.25 -15.85 -11.93
N THR A 213 18.08 -16.31 -12.85
CA THR A 213 19.12 -17.32 -12.61
C THR A 213 20.48 -16.66 -12.81
N TYR A 214 21.49 -17.13 -12.09
CA TYR A 214 22.82 -16.53 -12.15
C TYR A 214 23.85 -17.54 -12.64
N THR A 215 24.65 -17.12 -13.64
CA THR A 215 25.82 -17.87 -14.11
C THR A 215 27.02 -16.94 -13.97
N ASP A 216 28.00 -17.32 -13.17
CA ASP A 216 29.17 -16.51 -12.87
C ASP A 216 28.85 -15.07 -12.41
N GLY A 217 27.74 -14.92 -11.64
CA GLY A 217 27.28 -13.64 -11.16
C GLY A 217 26.50 -12.79 -12.17
N ILE A 218 26.31 -13.27 -13.39
CA ILE A 218 25.56 -12.60 -14.46
C ILE A 218 24.10 -13.05 -14.37
N PRO A 219 23.11 -12.13 -14.17
CA PRO A 219 21.72 -12.50 -14.15
C PRO A 219 21.19 -12.84 -15.55
N SER A 220 20.43 -13.90 -15.65
CA SER A 220 19.56 -14.22 -16.78
C SER A 220 18.12 -14.28 -16.25
N CYS A 221 17.32 -13.29 -16.58
CA CYS A 221 15.99 -13.13 -16.00
C CYS A 221 14.90 -13.26 -17.06
N THR A 222 13.72 -13.73 -16.61
CA THR A 222 12.50 -13.79 -17.39
C THR A 222 11.37 -13.09 -16.65
N GLY A 223 10.37 -12.60 -17.37
CA GLY A 223 9.31 -11.78 -16.76
C GLY A 223 9.81 -10.36 -16.49
N GLY A 224 9.39 -9.79 -15.38
CA GLY A 224 9.86 -8.49 -14.93
C GLY A 224 9.14 -7.32 -15.59
N ILE A 225 7.96 -7.01 -15.08
CA ILE A 225 7.19 -5.81 -15.47
C ILE A 225 6.78 -5.10 -14.19
N VAL A 226 7.12 -3.84 -14.09
CA VAL A 226 6.73 -2.99 -12.98
C VAL A 226 6.08 -1.70 -13.48
N SER A 227 5.23 -1.08 -12.68
CA SER A 227 4.81 0.29 -12.86
C SER A 227 5.57 1.20 -11.91
N ALA A 228 5.98 2.35 -12.41
CA ALA A 228 6.61 3.40 -11.63
C ALA A 228 5.68 4.60 -11.56
N ASP A 229 5.37 5.04 -10.35
CA ASP A 229 4.61 6.27 -10.11
C ASP A 229 5.52 7.48 -10.25
N VAL A 230 5.84 7.78 -11.48
CA VAL A 230 6.39 9.07 -11.88
C VAL A 230 5.39 9.76 -12.78
N THR A 231 5.47 11.05 -12.94
CA THR A 231 4.54 11.75 -13.84
C THR A 231 5.14 11.93 -15.24
N PRO A 232 4.66 11.19 -16.26
CA PRO A 232 3.50 10.26 -16.29
C PRO A 232 3.81 8.89 -15.66
N VAL A 233 2.78 8.16 -15.20
CA VAL A 233 2.95 6.77 -14.75
C VAL A 233 3.59 5.95 -15.87
N THR A 234 4.63 5.23 -15.53
CA THR A 234 5.50 4.56 -16.52
C THR A 234 5.53 3.07 -16.25
N ILE A 235 5.24 2.27 -17.26
CA ILE A 235 5.40 0.82 -17.22
C ILE A 235 6.78 0.46 -17.73
N LEU A 236 7.54 -0.27 -16.93
CA LEU A 236 8.91 -0.66 -17.20
C LEU A 236 9.03 -2.17 -17.46
N ASN A 237 9.86 -2.52 -18.42
CA ASN A 237 10.42 -3.86 -18.52
C ASN A 237 11.71 -3.91 -17.68
N VAL A 238 11.72 -4.80 -16.69
CA VAL A 238 12.85 -5.04 -15.78
C VAL A 238 13.34 -6.50 -15.84
N ALA A 239 13.18 -7.14 -16.99
CA ALA A 239 13.71 -8.49 -17.22
C ALA A 239 15.22 -8.56 -16.98
N ASP A 240 15.97 -7.52 -17.35
CA ASP A 240 17.31 -7.24 -16.80
C ASP A 240 17.16 -6.15 -15.73
N PRO A 241 17.21 -6.49 -14.44
CA PRO A 241 16.98 -5.52 -13.36
C PRO A 241 18.02 -4.39 -13.35
N THR A 242 19.16 -4.57 -13.99
CA THR A 242 20.20 -3.55 -14.06
C THR A 242 20.05 -2.60 -15.26
N LYS A 243 19.16 -2.94 -16.20
CA LYS A 243 18.94 -2.19 -17.46
C LYS A 243 17.46 -2.09 -17.81
N PRO A 244 16.66 -1.35 -17.04
CA PRO A 244 15.25 -1.20 -17.33
C PRO A 244 15.00 -0.47 -18.65
N THR A 245 13.86 -0.76 -19.27
CA THR A 245 13.39 -0.05 -20.47
C THR A 245 11.92 0.34 -20.31
N ILE A 246 11.53 1.43 -20.97
CA ILE A 246 10.14 1.88 -20.95
C ILE A 246 9.32 1.03 -21.92
N ILE A 247 8.19 0.49 -21.44
CA ILE A 247 7.20 -0.16 -22.28
C ILE A 247 6.17 0.88 -22.76
N THR A 248 5.55 1.60 -21.83
CA THR A 248 4.56 2.63 -22.14
C THR A 248 4.40 3.61 -20.99
N GLN A 249 3.67 4.70 -21.23
CA GLN A 249 3.39 5.73 -20.24
C GLN A 249 1.93 6.19 -20.32
N SER A 250 1.39 6.70 -19.22
CA SER A 250 0.11 7.40 -19.24
C SER A 250 0.25 8.77 -19.92
N ILE A 251 -0.88 9.38 -20.27
CA ILE A 251 -0.89 10.71 -20.90
C ILE A 251 -0.77 11.76 -19.79
N LYS A 252 0.38 12.45 -19.70
CA LYS A 252 0.65 13.44 -18.67
C LYS A 252 -0.44 14.51 -18.55
N LYS A 253 -0.95 15.03 -19.66
CA LYS A 253 -2.01 16.05 -19.66
C LYS A 253 -3.29 15.58 -18.96
N GLU A 254 -3.63 14.29 -19.08
CA GLU A 254 -4.79 13.72 -18.40
C GLU A 254 -4.54 13.54 -16.90
N MET A 255 -3.32 13.26 -16.50
CA MET A 255 -2.93 13.21 -15.10
C MET A 255 -2.96 14.58 -14.44
N ASP A 256 -2.36 15.59 -15.10
CA ASP A 256 -2.36 16.97 -14.62
C ASP A 256 -3.78 17.51 -14.42
N ALA A 257 -4.72 17.13 -15.31
CA ALA A 257 -6.12 17.54 -15.21
C ALA A 257 -6.84 16.96 -13.98
N ARG A 258 -6.37 15.84 -13.43
CA ARG A 258 -6.94 15.20 -12.24
C ARG A 258 -6.41 15.75 -10.94
N LYS A 259 -5.34 16.53 -10.96
CA LYS A 259 -4.69 17.13 -9.78
C LYS A 259 -4.28 16.12 -8.72
N THR A 260 -3.87 14.94 -9.14
CA THR A 260 -3.26 13.96 -8.24
C THR A 260 -1.80 14.32 -8.01
N ALA A 261 -1.35 14.28 -6.75
CA ALA A 261 0.06 14.48 -6.43
C ALA A 261 0.84 13.18 -6.68
N TYR A 262 0.31 12.06 -6.18
CA TYR A 262 0.90 10.74 -6.27
C TYR A 262 -0.16 9.72 -6.70
N GLN A 263 0.28 8.54 -7.13
CA GLN A 263 -0.60 7.43 -7.46
C GLN A 263 -0.05 6.14 -6.85
N HIS A 264 -0.90 5.45 -6.12
CA HIS A 264 -0.58 4.20 -5.46
C HIS A 264 -1.02 2.99 -6.27
N ASN A 265 -0.35 1.88 -6.08
CA ASN A 265 -0.70 0.56 -6.60
C ASN A 265 -1.14 0.60 -8.06
N ASN A 266 -0.31 1.14 -8.95
CA ASN A 266 -0.62 1.17 -10.38
C ASN A 266 -0.56 -0.25 -10.96
N MET A 267 -1.56 -1.07 -10.64
CA MET A 267 -1.61 -2.49 -10.93
C MET A 267 -2.31 -2.81 -12.24
N ILE A 268 -1.73 -3.71 -13.01
CA ILE A 268 -2.40 -4.39 -14.11
C ILE A 268 -2.65 -5.83 -13.67
N PRO A 269 -3.89 -6.22 -13.36
CA PRO A 269 -4.22 -7.58 -12.97
C PRO A 269 -4.10 -8.54 -14.16
N LEU A 270 -2.89 -9.04 -14.43
CA LEU A 270 -2.63 -9.97 -15.51
C LEU A 270 -3.12 -11.37 -15.17
N ALA A 271 -3.89 -11.98 -16.07
CA ALA A 271 -4.07 -13.41 -16.04
C ALA A 271 -2.77 -14.11 -16.53
N GLU A 272 -2.32 -15.17 -15.85
CA GLU A 272 -1.07 -15.90 -16.17
C GLU A 272 -1.01 -16.35 -17.64
N GLN A 273 -2.13 -16.68 -18.22
CA GLN A 273 -2.25 -17.16 -19.61
C GLN A 273 -2.48 -16.04 -20.62
N TYR A 274 -2.42 -14.79 -20.22
CA TYR A 274 -2.75 -13.69 -21.11
C TYR A 274 -1.64 -13.45 -22.14
N LEU A 275 -2.00 -13.56 -23.42
CA LEU A 275 -1.12 -13.24 -24.53
C LEU A 275 -1.39 -11.81 -25.04
N PRO A 276 -0.34 -11.06 -25.39
CA PRO A 276 -0.51 -9.74 -26.00
C PRO A 276 -1.27 -9.84 -27.31
N ARG A 277 -1.96 -8.77 -27.66
CA ARG A 277 -2.56 -8.63 -28.99
C ARG A 277 -1.47 -8.53 -30.03
N VAL A 278 -1.55 -9.32 -31.10
CA VAL A 278 -0.48 -9.44 -32.09
C VAL A 278 -0.98 -9.22 -33.52
N THR A 279 -2.29 -9.26 -33.77
CA THR A 279 -2.87 -9.00 -35.08
C THR A 279 -3.58 -7.65 -35.14
N PRO A 280 -3.69 -7.02 -36.33
CA PRO A 280 -4.45 -5.77 -36.47
C PRO A 280 -5.92 -5.90 -36.04
N GLU A 281 -6.53 -7.05 -36.26
CA GLU A 281 -7.91 -7.34 -35.85
C GLU A 281 -8.04 -7.41 -34.32
N GLU A 282 -7.11 -8.07 -33.66
CA GLU A 282 -7.05 -8.11 -32.19
C GLU A 282 -6.87 -6.71 -31.61
N ILE A 283 -5.97 -5.90 -32.19
CA ILE A 283 -5.72 -4.53 -31.76
C ILE A 283 -6.97 -3.66 -31.94
N ALA A 284 -7.71 -3.88 -33.04
CA ALA A 284 -8.92 -3.13 -33.37
C ALA A 284 -10.15 -3.52 -32.52
N ASP A 285 -10.13 -4.68 -31.82
CA ASP A 285 -11.24 -5.08 -30.95
C ASP A 285 -11.46 -4.01 -29.86
N PRO A 286 -12.66 -3.42 -29.75
CA PRO A 286 -12.95 -2.38 -28.76
C PRO A 286 -12.97 -2.92 -27.33
N ASN A 287 -13.27 -4.21 -27.13
CA ASN A 287 -13.32 -4.80 -25.80
C ASN A 287 -11.93 -4.97 -25.23
N LEU A 288 -11.80 -4.71 -23.95
CA LEU A 288 -10.60 -5.01 -23.20
C LEU A 288 -10.59 -6.50 -22.78
N ARG A 289 -9.40 -7.03 -22.61
CA ARG A 289 -9.14 -8.37 -22.10
C ARG A 289 -8.58 -8.28 -20.69
N PRO A 290 -8.61 -9.37 -19.91
CA PRO A 290 -7.85 -9.44 -18.65
C PRO A 290 -6.40 -8.99 -18.87
N GLY A 291 -5.88 -8.15 -17.98
CA GLY A 291 -4.54 -7.59 -18.13
C GLY A 291 -4.42 -6.37 -19.05
N GLU A 292 -5.52 -5.81 -19.52
CA GLU A 292 -5.56 -4.57 -20.32
C GLU A 292 -6.18 -3.38 -19.58
N VAL A 293 -6.59 -3.58 -18.32
CA VAL A 293 -7.06 -2.51 -17.44
C VAL A 293 -6.06 -2.31 -16.32
N MET A 294 -5.45 -1.14 -16.25
CA MET A 294 -4.65 -0.75 -15.11
C MET A 294 -5.53 -0.09 -14.06
N LEU A 295 -5.36 -0.50 -12.81
CA LEU A 295 -6.01 0.06 -11.64
C LEU A 295 -5.04 1.02 -10.94
N SER A 296 -5.51 2.18 -10.49
CA SER A 296 -4.68 3.18 -9.85
C SER A 296 -5.49 3.99 -8.84
N ASN A 297 -4.98 4.17 -7.64
CA ASN A 297 -5.57 5.07 -6.67
C ASN A 297 -4.74 6.35 -6.58
N GLY A 298 -5.40 7.50 -6.64
CA GLY A 298 -4.72 8.78 -6.64
C GLY A 298 -4.68 9.38 -5.24
N GLU A 299 -3.52 9.87 -4.85
CA GLU A 299 -3.35 10.67 -3.65
C GLU A 299 -3.27 12.15 -3.98
N THR A 300 -3.89 12.97 -3.15
CA THR A 300 -3.77 14.44 -3.18
C THR A 300 -3.59 14.99 -1.79
N ASN A 301 -2.87 16.08 -1.69
CA ASN A 301 -2.64 16.73 -0.40
C ASN A 301 -3.89 17.41 0.15
N PHE A 302 -4.30 17.04 1.36
CA PHE A 302 -5.16 17.81 2.26
C PHE A 302 -6.50 18.30 1.69
N THR A 303 -7.30 17.38 1.14
CA THR A 303 -8.66 17.70 0.69
C THR A 303 -9.70 17.22 1.70
N ARG A 304 -10.49 18.14 2.24
CA ARG A 304 -11.53 17.84 3.26
C ARG A 304 -12.74 17.09 2.71
N THR A 305 -12.95 17.13 1.42
CA THR A 305 -14.16 16.59 0.78
C THR A 305 -13.81 15.71 -0.41
N CYS A 306 -14.61 14.68 -0.65
CA CYS A 306 -14.50 13.81 -1.81
C CYS A 306 -15.05 14.48 -3.09
N ASN A 307 -14.54 15.64 -3.42
CA ASN A 307 -14.93 16.39 -4.61
C ASN A 307 -13.84 16.38 -5.70
N THR A 308 -13.93 17.29 -6.64
CA THR A 308 -12.97 17.40 -7.75
C THR A 308 -11.51 17.65 -7.35
N GLY A 309 -11.25 17.98 -6.09
CA GLY A 309 -9.90 18.15 -5.55
C GLY A 309 -9.35 16.92 -4.84
N SER A 310 -10.16 15.87 -4.63
CA SER A 310 -9.75 14.65 -3.95
C SER A 310 -9.04 13.67 -4.88
N GLY A 311 -8.24 12.78 -4.31
CA GLY A 311 -7.58 11.69 -5.03
C GLY A 311 -8.60 10.68 -5.57
N PRO A 312 -8.72 10.52 -6.87
CA PRO A 312 -9.65 9.58 -7.47
C PRO A 312 -9.06 8.19 -7.64
N PHE A 313 -9.91 7.18 -7.61
CA PHE A 313 -9.59 5.90 -8.23
C PHE A 313 -9.75 6.03 -9.75
N THR A 314 -8.77 5.54 -10.50
CA THR A 314 -8.71 5.69 -11.95
C THR A 314 -8.40 4.36 -12.60
N THR A 315 -9.05 4.09 -13.73
CA THR A 315 -8.68 2.99 -14.59
C THR A 315 -8.09 3.50 -15.90
N TYR A 316 -7.10 2.79 -16.42
CA TYR A 316 -6.43 3.10 -17.67
C TYR A 316 -6.51 1.92 -18.61
N SER A 317 -6.62 2.21 -19.92
CA SER A 317 -6.44 1.20 -20.95
C SER A 317 -4.95 0.93 -21.14
N ALA A 318 -4.54 -0.28 -20.85
CA ALA A 318 -3.24 -0.82 -21.21
C ALA A 318 -3.28 -1.71 -22.46
N LYS A 319 -4.34 -1.57 -23.29
CA LYS A 319 -4.64 -2.40 -24.45
C LYS A 319 -3.47 -2.56 -25.41
N SER A 320 -2.77 -1.47 -25.67
CA SER A 320 -1.64 -1.41 -26.61
C SER A 320 -0.32 -1.13 -25.92
N TRP A 321 -0.22 -1.42 -24.62
CA TRP A 321 0.97 -1.10 -23.84
C TRP A 321 2.23 -1.80 -24.34
N LYS A 322 2.13 -3.02 -24.90
CA LYS A 322 3.28 -3.76 -25.44
C LYS A 322 3.77 -3.19 -26.77
N GLU A 323 2.96 -2.40 -27.46
CA GLU A 323 3.37 -1.67 -28.67
C GLU A 323 3.84 -0.24 -28.34
N GLY A 324 4.03 0.10 -27.07
CA GLY A 324 4.47 1.42 -26.63
C GLY A 324 3.42 2.52 -26.80
N GLN A 325 2.14 2.17 -27.03
CA GLN A 325 1.06 3.16 -27.11
C GLN A 325 0.73 3.72 -25.73
N PRO A 326 0.48 5.02 -25.60
CA PRO A 326 0.13 5.64 -24.33
C PRO A 326 -1.13 5.04 -23.72
N MET A 327 -1.10 4.83 -22.42
CA MET A 327 -2.27 4.38 -21.66
C MET A 327 -3.29 5.53 -21.53
N GLN A 328 -4.52 5.28 -21.94
CA GLN A 328 -5.62 6.24 -21.88
C GLN A 328 -6.50 6.00 -20.67
N VAL A 329 -7.06 7.07 -20.11
CA VAL A 329 -8.04 6.98 -19.03
C VAL A 329 -9.33 6.35 -19.54
N LEU A 330 -9.83 5.35 -18.83
CA LEU A 330 -11.11 4.70 -19.09
C LEU A 330 -12.22 5.28 -18.22
N ASP A 331 -11.95 5.39 -16.91
CA ASP A 331 -12.90 5.92 -15.95
C ASP A 331 -12.20 6.55 -14.74
N VAL A 332 -12.92 7.42 -14.03
CA VAL A 332 -12.44 8.13 -12.85
C VAL A 332 -13.56 8.18 -11.82
N LEU A 333 -13.35 7.61 -10.66
CA LEU A 333 -14.29 7.62 -9.56
C LEU A 333 -13.71 8.35 -8.34
N ARG A 334 -14.50 9.24 -7.76
CA ARG A 334 -14.27 9.76 -6.41
C ARG A 334 -15.28 9.14 -5.46
N PRO A 335 -14.89 8.81 -4.22
CA PRO A 335 -15.82 8.19 -3.27
C PRO A 335 -17.12 8.97 -3.15
N VAL A 336 -18.22 8.22 -3.16
CA VAL A 336 -19.54 8.76 -2.87
C VAL A 336 -19.71 8.77 -1.36
N SER A 337 -20.36 9.80 -0.83
CA SER A 337 -20.54 10.06 0.59
C SER A 337 -19.24 10.30 1.37
N GLY A 338 -19.35 10.62 2.63
CA GLY A 338 -18.19 10.95 3.45
C GLY A 338 -17.78 12.40 3.37
N GLN A 339 -18.64 13.28 2.85
CA GLN A 339 -18.46 14.71 3.07
C GLN A 339 -18.87 15.02 4.51
N TYR A 340 -17.94 15.53 5.29
CA TYR A 340 -18.31 16.11 6.58
C TYR A 340 -19.15 17.35 6.28
N SER A 341 -20.44 17.31 6.64
CA SER A 341 -21.30 18.48 6.51
C SER A 341 -20.72 19.62 7.37
N ASN A 342 -20.72 20.83 6.86
CA ASN A 342 -20.25 22.04 7.53
C ASN A 342 -18.74 22.17 7.74
N GLY A 343 -17.91 21.40 7.07
CA GLY A 343 -16.47 21.50 7.22
C GLY A 343 -16.03 21.25 8.66
N ASP A 344 -16.72 20.36 9.38
CA ASP A 344 -16.31 19.98 10.73
C ASP A 344 -14.91 19.38 10.69
N PRO A 345 -13.91 20.07 11.20
CA PRO A 345 -12.51 19.68 11.09
C PRO A 345 -12.12 18.66 12.16
N ALA A 346 -13.08 18.04 12.84
CA ALA A 346 -12.83 17.37 14.11
C ALA A 346 -11.76 16.29 14.00
N VAL A 347 -11.46 15.78 12.79
CA VAL A 347 -10.48 14.70 12.58
C VAL A 347 -9.80 14.77 11.21
N ASN A 348 -9.61 15.92 10.62
CA ASN A 348 -9.03 16.02 9.29
C ASN A 348 -7.55 16.37 9.34
N ALA A 349 -6.69 15.36 9.33
CA ALA A 349 -5.29 15.57 9.02
C ALA A 349 -5.06 15.58 7.50
N ILE A 350 -5.63 14.63 6.77
CA ILE A 350 -5.37 14.42 5.33
C ILE A 350 -6.65 14.60 4.50
N GLY A 351 -7.77 14.04 4.96
CA GLY A 351 -9.07 14.22 4.33
C GLY A 351 -9.48 13.12 3.37
N CYS A 352 -10.17 13.47 2.28
CA CYS A 352 -10.57 12.53 1.26
C CYS A 352 -9.49 12.42 0.18
N SER A 353 -8.54 11.55 0.41
CA SER A 353 -7.50 11.22 -0.55
C SER A 353 -7.41 9.70 -0.67
N GLY A 354 -7.23 9.20 -1.87
CA GLY A 354 -6.96 7.79 -2.09
C GLY A 354 -5.58 7.44 -1.56
N HIS A 355 -5.43 6.21 -1.10
CA HIS A 355 -4.17 5.66 -0.64
C HIS A 355 -4.06 4.19 -1.09
N TRP A 356 -3.42 3.30 -0.36
CA TRP A 356 -3.19 1.93 -0.79
C TRP A 356 -4.50 1.14 -0.97
N PHE A 357 -4.52 0.26 -1.98
CA PHE A 357 -5.63 -0.64 -2.27
C PHE A 357 -5.13 -2.04 -2.62
N ASP A 358 -6.02 -2.99 -2.53
CA ASP A 358 -5.83 -4.35 -3.00
C ASP A 358 -7.06 -4.80 -3.80
N TRP A 359 -6.94 -5.86 -4.59
CA TRP A 359 -7.96 -6.30 -5.51
C TRP A 359 -8.08 -7.82 -5.56
N GLN A 360 -9.25 -8.28 -5.90
CA GLN A 360 -9.51 -9.67 -6.25
C GLN A 360 -10.40 -9.75 -7.47
N GLN A 361 -10.36 -10.89 -8.18
CA GLN A 361 -11.17 -11.12 -9.36
C GLN A 361 -12.39 -11.96 -9.00
N ASP A 362 -13.57 -11.55 -9.48
CA ASP A 362 -14.79 -12.33 -9.33
C ASP A 362 -14.88 -13.44 -10.40
N ALA A 363 -15.87 -14.34 -10.28
CA ALA A 363 -16.07 -15.45 -11.22
C ALA A 363 -16.39 -14.98 -12.66
N ALA A 364 -16.83 -13.75 -12.84
CA ALA A 364 -17.10 -13.16 -14.15
C ALA A 364 -15.86 -12.47 -14.76
N GLY A 365 -14.76 -12.42 -14.00
CA GLY A 365 -13.51 -11.81 -14.41
C GLY A 365 -13.39 -10.32 -14.10
N ASN A 366 -14.38 -9.72 -13.42
CA ASN A 366 -14.31 -8.34 -12.99
C ASN A 366 -13.49 -8.20 -11.71
N TYR A 367 -13.02 -6.98 -11.41
CA TYR A 367 -12.23 -6.74 -10.22
C TYR A 367 -13.08 -6.17 -9.10
N THR A 368 -12.87 -6.68 -7.88
CA THR A 368 -13.39 -6.10 -6.65
C THR A 368 -12.21 -5.53 -5.88
N VAL A 369 -12.22 -4.22 -5.68
CA VAL A 369 -11.13 -3.46 -5.08
C VAL A 369 -11.53 -3.06 -3.66
N ALA A 370 -10.65 -3.27 -2.70
CA ALA A 370 -10.72 -2.65 -1.39
C ALA A 370 -9.66 -1.55 -1.33
N GLY A 371 -10.04 -0.31 -1.11
CA GLY A 371 -9.13 0.81 -1.09
C GLY A 371 -9.29 1.68 0.15
N ALA A 372 -8.18 2.26 0.59
CA ALA A 372 -8.15 3.20 1.69
C ALA A 372 -8.31 4.65 1.18
N TRP A 373 -9.02 5.47 1.93
CA TRP A 373 -9.23 6.90 1.69
C TRP A 373 -9.10 7.70 2.98
N TYR A 374 -7.98 7.58 3.67
CA TYR A 374 -7.66 8.27 4.93
C TYR A 374 -8.90 8.40 5.86
N GLU A 375 -9.29 9.60 6.30
CA GLU A 375 -10.45 9.82 7.18
C GLU A 375 -11.80 9.39 6.58
N HIS A 376 -11.84 9.13 5.27
CA HIS A 376 -13.03 8.58 4.60
C HIS A 376 -13.06 7.05 4.59
N GLY A 377 -12.09 6.41 5.28
CA GLY A 377 -12.08 4.98 5.59
C GLY A 377 -11.90 4.09 4.36
N THR A 378 -12.50 2.90 4.42
CA THR A 378 -12.40 1.87 3.36
C THR A 378 -13.53 2.00 2.37
N ARG A 379 -13.20 1.90 1.08
CA ARG A 379 -14.16 1.82 -0.02
C ARG A 379 -14.03 0.49 -0.74
N VAL A 380 -15.16 -0.10 -1.11
CA VAL A 380 -15.19 -1.29 -1.97
C VAL A 380 -15.73 -0.87 -3.33
N LEU A 381 -14.94 -1.12 -4.36
CA LEU A 381 -15.25 -0.78 -5.73
C LEU A 381 -15.36 -2.04 -6.58
N LYS A 382 -16.23 -2.00 -7.59
CA LYS A 382 -16.25 -2.97 -8.69
C LYS A 382 -15.72 -2.30 -9.94
N VAL A 383 -14.87 -3.00 -10.68
CA VAL A 383 -14.35 -2.56 -11.96
C VAL A 383 -14.72 -3.61 -13.01
N ASP A 384 -15.45 -3.20 -14.03
CA ASP A 384 -15.74 -4.03 -15.19
C ASP A 384 -14.46 -4.23 -16.01
N ALA A 385 -14.00 -5.47 -16.12
CA ALA A 385 -12.74 -5.82 -16.77
C ALA A 385 -12.72 -5.58 -18.29
N LYS A 386 -13.89 -5.44 -18.92
CA LYS A 386 -14.00 -5.21 -20.37
C LYS A 386 -14.04 -3.74 -20.74
N THR A 387 -14.54 -2.91 -19.86
CA THR A 387 -14.76 -1.48 -20.13
C THR A 387 -13.94 -0.56 -19.24
N GLY A 388 -13.40 -1.07 -18.14
CA GLY A 388 -12.73 -0.27 -17.12
C GLY A 388 -13.67 0.58 -16.27
N LYS A 389 -15.00 0.43 -16.41
CA LYS A 389 -15.99 1.20 -15.64
C LYS A 389 -15.94 0.86 -14.17
N ILE A 390 -15.97 1.90 -13.32
CA ILE A 390 -15.86 1.80 -11.87
C ILE A 390 -17.22 2.11 -11.25
N SER A 391 -17.58 1.33 -10.23
CA SER A 391 -18.72 1.62 -9.35
C SER A 391 -18.36 1.39 -7.90
N GLN A 392 -18.80 2.27 -7.00
CA GLN A 392 -18.66 2.06 -5.56
C GLN A 392 -19.78 1.12 -5.11
N VAL A 393 -19.42 0.01 -4.48
CA VAL A 393 -20.37 -1.02 -4.04
C VAL A 393 -20.42 -1.19 -2.52
N GLY A 394 -19.50 -0.56 -1.79
CA GLY A 394 -19.51 -0.61 -0.34
C GLY A 394 -18.60 0.44 0.28
N PHE A 395 -18.80 0.68 1.57
CA PHE A 395 -17.93 1.55 2.36
C PHE A 395 -18.00 1.23 3.85
N TYR A 396 -16.90 1.48 4.52
CA TYR A 396 -16.79 1.55 5.97
C TYR A 396 -15.99 2.78 6.34
N GLN A 397 -16.56 3.66 7.15
CA GLN A 397 -15.94 4.91 7.57
C GLN A 397 -16.12 5.07 9.09
N PRO A 398 -15.06 4.84 9.88
CA PRO A 398 -15.09 5.15 11.30
C PRO A 398 -15.19 6.66 11.50
N VAL A 399 -15.81 7.07 12.60
CA VAL A 399 -15.93 8.50 12.97
C VAL A 399 -14.54 9.08 13.31
N VAL A 400 -13.71 8.25 13.92
CA VAL A 400 -12.32 8.56 14.22
C VAL A 400 -11.49 7.47 13.57
N GLY A 401 -10.64 7.85 12.65
CA GLY A 401 -9.76 6.95 11.92
C GLY A 401 -9.17 7.63 10.70
N SER A 402 -8.08 7.08 10.22
CA SER A 402 -7.39 7.50 9.02
C SER A 402 -6.82 6.27 8.33
N ALA A 403 -7.56 5.73 7.36
CA ALA A 403 -7.23 4.49 6.68
C ALA A 403 -6.03 4.68 5.74
N SER A 404 -4.94 3.98 6.01
CA SER A 404 -3.72 3.99 5.21
C SER A 404 -3.77 2.95 4.08
N ALA A 405 -4.11 1.70 4.40
CA ALA A 405 -4.13 0.62 3.43
C ALA A 405 -5.32 -0.30 3.66
N ALA A 406 -5.80 -0.94 2.59
CA ALA A 406 -6.85 -1.94 2.68
C ALA A 406 -6.44 -3.17 1.86
N HIS A 407 -6.40 -4.34 2.50
CA HIS A 407 -5.96 -5.59 1.90
C HIS A 407 -7.03 -6.67 1.99
N TRP A 408 -7.23 -7.39 0.89
CA TRP A 408 -8.01 -8.61 0.90
C TRP A 408 -7.20 -9.74 1.56
N VAL A 409 -7.75 -10.32 2.61
CA VAL A 409 -7.15 -11.52 3.23
C VAL A 409 -7.70 -12.78 2.57
N ASP A 410 -8.96 -12.78 2.22
CA ASP A 410 -9.62 -13.79 1.39
C ASP A 410 -10.77 -13.14 0.61
N SER A 411 -11.65 -13.95 0.02
CA SER A 411 -12.79 -13.43 -0.77
C SER A 411 -13.82 -12.63 0.03
N GLU A 412 -13.79 -12.69 1.36
CA GLU A 412 -14.77 -12.05 2.21
C GLU A 412 -14.16 -11.02 3.18
N TYR A 413 -12.90 -11.17 3.59
CA TYR A 413 -12.31 -10.37 4.65
C TYR A 413 -11.32 -9.33 4.12
N ILE A 414 -11.53 -8.09 4.55
CA ILE A 414 -10.67 -6.94 4.31
C ILE A 414 -10.03 -6.52 5.63
N TYR A 415 -8.72 -6.33 5.61
CA TYR A 415 -7.99 -5.74 6.72
C TYR A 415 -7.60 -4.32 6.34
N THR A 416 -8.10 -3.34 7.10
CA THR A 416 -7.76 -1.94 6.91
C THR A 416 -6.76 -1.50 7.95
N ILE A 417 -5.61 -1.06 7.52
CA ILE A 417 -4.59 -0.45 8.36
C ILE A 417 -4.99 1.00 8.57
N ASP A 418 -4.98 1.45 9.81
CA ASP A 418 -5.46 2.77 10.18
C ASP A 418 -4.46 3.44 11.12
N TYR A 419 -4.07 4.67 10.81
CA TYR A 419 -3.09 5.45 11.57
C TYR A 419 -3.52 5.70 13.02
N GLU A 420 -4.84 5.78 13.26
CA GLU A 420 -5.38 6.14 14.58
C GLU A 420 -5.86 4.93 15.37
N ARG A 421 -6.24 3.85 14.69
CA ARG A 421 -7.00 2.76 15.30
C ARG A 421 -6.25 1.45 15.40
N GLY A 422 -5.38 1.16 14.47
CA GLY A 422 -4.72 -0.13 14.31
C GLY A 422 -5.18 -0.87 13.06
N ILE A 423 -5.71 -2.08 13.19
CA ILE A 423 -6.14 -2.88 12.05
C ILE A 423 -7.63 -3.19 12.20
N ASP A 424 -8.46 -2.56 11.38
CA ASP A 424 -9.89 -2.89 11.32
C ASP A 424 -10.11 -4.12 10.44
N ILE A 425 -10.80 -5.11 10.98
CA ILE A 425 -11.21 -6.32 10.26
C ILE A 425 -12.64 -6.14 9.82
N LEU A 426 -12.85 -6.15 8.51
CA LEU A 426 -14.15 -6.00 7.88
C LEU A 426 -14.53 -7.29 7.16
N LYS A 427 -15.82 -7.62 7.14
CA LYS A 427 -16.35 -8.72 6.35
C LYS A 427 -17.27 -8.19 5.25
N TYR A 428 -16.87 -8.45 3.99
CA TYR A 428 -17.64 -8.10 2.80
C TYR A 428 -18.60 -9.23 2.43
N LYS A 429 -19.82 -8.87 2.04
CA LYS A 429 -20.88 -9.77 1.62
C LYS A 429 -21.27 -9.47 0.17
N GLU A 430 -20.68 -10.15 -0.76
CA GLU A 430 -20.93 -9.91 -2.19
C GLU A 430 -22.38 -10.14 -2.59
N ALA A 431 -23.06 -11.12 -1.98
CA ALA A 431 -24.46 -11.43 -2.25
C ALA A 431 -25.46 -10.44 -1.67
N ALA A 432 -25.04 -9.52 -0.82
CA ALA A 432 -25.93 -8.48 -0.29
C ALA A 432 -26.27 -7.47 -1.39
N PRO A 433 -27.45 -6.84 -1.33
CA PRO A 433 -27.79 -5.76 -2.26
C PRO A 433 -26.73 -4.68 -2.26
N VAL A 434 -26.27 -4.31 -3.46
CA VAL A 434 -25.35 -3.18 -3.63
C VAL A 434 -26.15 -1.91 -3.38
N PRO A 435 -25.77 -1.06 -2.40
CA PRO A 435 -26.46 0.18 -2.13
C PRO A 435 -26.32 1.14 -3.33
N THR A 436 -27.39 1.81 -3.71
CA THR A 436 -27.35 2.90 -4.68
C THR A 436 -26.61 4.10 -4.09
N THR A 437 -26.16 5.02 -4.95
CA THR A 437 -25.55 6.28 -4.52
C THR A 437 -26.48 7.06 -3.59
N GLU A 438 -27.78 7.11 -3.90
CA GLU A 438 -28.79 7.78 -3.09
C GLU A 438 -28.96 7.13 -1.72
N GLU A 439 -28.93 5.80 -1.65
CA GLU A 439 -29.01 5.06 -0.37
C GLU A 439 -27.78 5.28 0.49
N ILE A 440 -26.59 5.33 -0.14
CA ILE A 440 -25.33 5.65 0.56
C ILE A 440 -25.41 7.05 1.15
N ASP A 441 -25.81 8.04 0.36
CA ASP A 441 -25.92 9.44 0.81
C ASP A 441 -27.02 9.62 1.85
N ALA A 442 -28.19 8.98 1.68
CA ALA A 442 -29.27 9.01 2.66
C ALA A 442 -28.86 8.36 3.99
N SER A 443 -28.16 7.24 3.95
CA SER A 443 -27.62 6.58 5.14
C SER A 443 -26.64 7.48 5.89
N TRP A 444 -25.77 8.17 5.17
CA TRP A 444 -24.82 9.10 5.72
C TRP A 444 -25.53 10.29 6.39
N LEU A 445 -26.44 10.94 5.70
CA LEU A 445 -27.21 12.06 6.21
C LEU A 445 -28.05 11.70 7.47
N ALA A 446 -28.66 10.51 7.47
CA ALA A 446 -29.45 10.03 8.61
C ALA A 446 -28.62 9.77 9.88
N ASN A 447 -27.31 9.55 9.72
CA ASN A 447 -26.42 9.23 10.84
C ASN A 447 -25.53 10.40 11.28
N VAL A 448 -25.46 11.46 10.49
CA VAL A 448 -24.61 12.64 10.78
C VAL A 448 -24.83 13.22 12.16
N GLY A 449 -26.08 13.33 12.59
CA GLY A 449 -26.42 13.86 13.92
C GLY A 449 -26.01 12.92 15.07
N LYS A 450 -26.08 11.62 14.86
CA LYS A 450 -25.63 10.60 15.84
C LYS A 450 -24.13 10.61 16.00
N VAL A 451 -23.44 10.78 14.88
CA VAL A 451 -21.97 10.85 14.82
C VAL A 451 -21.44 12.08 15.52
N SER A 452 -22.06 13.22 15.32
CA SER A 452 -21.65 14.47 16.00
C SER A 452 -21.69 14.34 17.53
N ALA A 453 -22.68 13.64 18.07
CA ALA A 453 -22.77 13.39 19.50
C ALA A 453 -21.69 12.41 20.00
N THR A 454 -21.39 11.38 19.23
CA THR A 454 -20.36 10.38 19.57
C THR A 454 -18.95 10.93 19.39
N ALA A 455 -18.71 11.66 18.32
CA ALA A 455 -17.43 12.34 18.06
C ALA A 455 -17.07 13.33 19.18
N SER A 456 -18.06 13.92 19.84
CA SER A 456 -17.82 14.77 21.01
C SER A 456 -17.28 14.01 22.21
N ALA A 457 -17.66 12.74 22.36
CA ALA A 457 -17.14 11.87 23.42
C ALA A 457 -15.77 11.28 23.10
N GLU A 458 -15.47 11.10 21.81
CA GLU A 458 -14.22 10.51 21.31
C GLU A 458 -13.11 11.55 21.03
N ARG A 459 -13.36 12.83 21.24
CA ARG A 459 -12.42 13.96 21.07
C ARG A 459 -11.15 13.91 21.93
N PHE A 460 -10.87 12.80 22.56
CA PHE A 460 -9.67 12.64 23.38
C PHE A 460 -8.39 12.80 22.56
N ILE A 461 -8.41 12.39 21.31
CA ILE A 461 -7.26 12.47 20.38
C ILE A 461 -7.01 13.91 19.94
N CYS A 462 -8.06 14.68 19.66
CA CYS A 462 -7.93 16.11 19.32
C CYS A 462 -7.35 16.95 20.48
N LYS A 463 -7.56 16.54 21.73
CA LYS A 463 -7.01 17.23 22.89
C LYS A 463 -5.49 17.10 22.97
N LEU A 464 -4.93 15.99 22.53
CA LEU A 464 -3.47 15.78 22.46
C LEU A 464 -2.82 16.69 21.39
N ALA A 465 -3.50 16.96 20.29
CA ALA A 465 -3.03 17.88 19.26
C ALA A 465 -3.14 19.36 19.69
N GLN A 466 -4.14 19.70 20.51
CA GLN A 466 -4.34 21.06 21.01
C GLN A 466 -3.38 21.43 22.14
N ASP A 467 -2.89 20.47 22.91
CA ASP A 467 -1.97 20.70 24.01
C ASP A 467 -0.50 20.92 23.57
N GLY A 468 -0.26 21.21 22.30
CA GLY A 468 1.07 21.57 21.76
C GLY A 468 2.09 20.44 21.73
N LYS A 469 1.66 19.20 22.01
CA LYS A 469 2.49 18.03 21.74
C LYS A 469 2.44 17.72 20.26
N PRO A 470 3.57 17.40 19.62
CA PRO A 470 3.55 17.06 18.20
C PRO A 470 2.55 15.93 17.99
N SER A 471 1.51 16.19 17.18
CA SER A 471 0.76 15.08 16.63
C SER A 471 1.74 14.24 15.84
N LEU A 472 1.63 12.94 15.92
CA LEU A 472 2.44 12.00 15.12
C LEU A 472 2.24 12.20 13.60
N LEU A 473 1.39 13.15 13.23
CA LEU A 473 1.00 13.53 11.87
C LEU A 473 1.54 14.92 11.47
N ARG A 474 2.75 15.31 11.90
CA ARG A 474 3.47 16.45 11.33
C ARG A 474 4.63 16.00 10.52
#